data_5597b15dd960719a10e7b774261de9da
#
_entry.id   5597b15dd960719a10e7b774261de9da
#
_cell.length_a   1.000
_cell.length_b   1.000
_cell.length_c   1.000
_cell.angle_alpha   90.00
_cell.angle_beta   90.00
_cell.angle_gamma   90.00
#
_symmetry.space_group_name_H-M   'P 1'
#
loop_
_entity.id
_entity.type
_entity.pdbx_description
1 polymer ?
#
loop_
_entity_poly.entity_id
_entity_poly.type
_entity_poly.pdbx_seq_one_letter_code
_entity_poly.pdbx_strand_id
1 'polypeptide(L)'
;MFHFGEKIGQILYASKFPDTLSDEVLCDISDLPINLAISLHVQAEDQNKALDYVRKQIAFMDQEASDKQSKASAKGYAAQISLSQEFQYNYEKALQLVHNMQYKDQHLFRTTLLVFTYAETEDELKKNAEQICAIARQKGVTLSTLDYEQEYGMNSILPLGRNFVQHKRTMTTAAVSIFMPFMAVELLEPGGINYGINSRSNALIAFDRTKMRASNGMILGTPGSGKGMFSKQELTNIFLNRWNDEIIIIDPEGEYAPLAEVFHDDSEVLRIYGGSDTHLNPLDISE
;
A
#
# COMPACT_ATOMS: atom_id res chain seq x y z
N MET A 1 -22.89 -17.95 -0.88
CA MET A 1 -21.99 -18.75 -1.73
C MET A 1 -22.63 -18.94 -3.07
N PHE A 2 -21.85 -19.07 -4.14
CA PHE A 2 -22.33 -19.32 -5.50
C PHE A 2 -21.32 -20.19 -6.25
N HIS A 3 -21.79 -20.91 -7.26
CA HIS A 3 -20.94 -21.73 -8.11
C HIS A 3 -20.58 -21.01 -9.39
N PHE A 4 -19.33 -21.13 -9.82
CA PHE A 4 -18.86 -20.69 -11.13
C PHE A 4 -17.93 -21.76 -11.71
N GLY A 5 -18.43 -22.46 -12.71
CA GLY A 5 -17.77 -23.68 -13.21
C GLY A 5 -17.72 -24.75 -12.13
N GLU A 6 -16.54 -25.33 -11.92
CA GLU A 6 -16.29 -26.37 -10.91
C GLU A 6 -15.94 -25.80 -9.51
N LYS A 7 -15.85 -24.47 -9.38
CA LYS A 7 -15.42 -23.80 -8.14
C LYS A 7 -16.60 -23.16 -7.43
N ILE A 8 -16.42 -22.96 -6.12
CA ILE A 8 -17.38 -22.29 -5.26
C ILE A 8 -16.78 -20.97 -4.82
N GLY A 9 -17.52 -19.88 -4.94
CA GLY A 9 -17.09 -18.56 -4.55
C GLY A 9 -17.96 -17.91 -3.48
N GLN A 10 -17.36 -16.96 -2.77
CA GLN A 10 -18.03 -16.13 -1.78
C GLN A 10 -17.51 -14.72 -1.83
N ILE A 11 -18.40 -13.75 -1.68
CA ILE A 11 -18.05 -12.34 -1.58
C ILE A 11 -18.41 -11.84 -0.19
N LEU A 12 -17.42 -11.20 0.42
CA LEU A 12 -17.52 -10.50 1.68
C LEU A 12 -17.50 -8.99 1.41
N TYR A 13 -18.17 -8.21 2.26
CA TYR A 13 -18.11 -6.75 2.21
C TYR A 13 -17.74 -6.18 3.57
N ALA A 14 -17.09 -5.02 3.59
CA ALA A 14 -16.77 -4.33 4.82
C ALA A 14 -18.03 -3.66 5.40
N SER A 15 -18.55 -4.25 6.48
CA SER A 15 -19.73 -3.75 7.19
C SER A 15 -19.41 -2.67 8.20
N LYS A 16 -18.20 -2.70 8.82
CA LYS A 16 -17.74 -1.68 9.77
C LYS A 16 -16.26 -1.41 9.58
N PHE A 17 -15.89 -0.15 9.77
CA PHE A 17 -14.51 0.31 9.81
C PHE A 17 -14.21 0.92 11.18
N PRO A 18 -12.97 0.83 11.66
CA PRO A 18 -12.56 1.50 12.89
C PRO A 18 -12.50 3.01 12.68
N ASP A 19 -12.46 3.76 13.76
CA ASP A 19 -12.29 5.22 13.74
C ASP A 19 -10.96 5.65 13.14
N THR A 20 -9.92 4.85 13.36
CA THR A 20 -8.59 5.03 12.77
C THR A 20 -8.27 3.77 11.96
N LEU A 21 -8.14 3.93 10.65
CA LEU A 21 -7.81 2.84 9.73
C LEU A 21 -6.28 2.72 9.64
N SER A 22 -5.78 1.47 9.55
CA SER A 22 -4.38 1.18 9.21
C SER A 22 -4.22 0.97 7.71
N ASP A 23 -3.14 1.46 7.12
CA ASP A 23 -2.78 1.25 5.72
C ASP A 23 -2.38 -0.20 5.41
N GLU A 24 -2.09 -1.00 6.44
CA GLU A 24 -1.72 -2.41 6.32
C GLU A 24 -2.91 -3.35 6.03
N VAL A 25 -4.16 -2.91 6.21
CA VAL A 25 -5.34 -3.78 6.08
C VAL A 25 -5.40 -4.52 4.76
N LEU A 26 -5.22 -3.79 3.66
CA LEU A 26 -5.28 -4.40 2.33
C LEU A 26 -4.06 -5.28 2.05
N CYS A 27 -2.88 -4.89 2.53
CA CYS A 27 -1.65 -5.68 2.38
C CYS A 27 -1.79 -7.01 3.11
N ASP A 28 -2.16 -6.99 4.39
CA ASP A 28 -2.28 -8.20 5.21
C ASP A 28 -3.33 -9.19 4.65
N ILE A 29 -4.43 -8.68 4.07
CA ILE A 29 -5.42 -9.53 3.41
C ILE A 29 -4.85 -10.09 2.10
N SER A 30 -4.12 -9.28 1.31
CA SER A 30 -3.58 -9.72 0.02
C SER A 30 -2.43 -10.71 0.16
N ASP A 31 -1.70 -10.68 1.28
CA ASP A 31 -0.58 -11.57 1.57
C ASP A 31 -1.00 -12.99 2.01
N LEU A 32 -2.30 -13.21 2.16
CA LEU A 32 -2.81 -14.55 2.45
C LEU A 32 -2.53 -15.52 1.30
N PRO A 33 -2.05 -16.75 1.58
CA PRO A 33 -1.76 -17.76 0.56
C PRO A 33 -3.05 -18.45 0.06
N ILE A 34 -4.04 -17.65 -0.32
CA ILE A 34 -5.36 -18.11 -0.81
C ILE A 34 -5.76 -17.33 -2.06
N ASN A 35 -6.65 -17.93 -2.83
CA ASN A 35 -7.21 -17.25 -4.01
C ASN A 35 -8.19 -16.17 -3.59
N LEU A 36 -7.84 -14.91 -3.79
CA LEU A 36 -8.71 -13.77 -3.47
C LEU A 36 -8.60 -12.64 -4.49
N ALA A 37 -9.62 -11.81 -4.51
CA ALA A 37 -9.62 -10.53 -5.20
C ALA A 37 -10.24 -9.47 -4.30
N ILE A 38 -9.65 -8.27 -4.29
CA ILE A 38 -10.14 -7.14 -3.52
C ILE A 38 -10.60 -6.07 -4.49
N SER A 39 -11.79 -5.52 -4.27
CA SER A 39 -12.31 -4.39 -5.03
C SER A 39 -12.76 -3.28 -4.09
N LEU A 40 -12.22 -2.08 -4.30
CA LEU A 40 -12.63 -0.88 -3.59
C LEU A 40 -13.35 0.05 -4.58
N HIS A 41 -14.63 0.25 -4.34
CA HIS A 41 -15.42 1.24 -5.06
C HIS A 41 -15.46 2.54 -4.27
N VAL A 42 -15.07 3.62 -4.92
CA VAL A 42 -15.06 4.96 -4.34
C VAL A 42 -15.88 5.88 -5.23
N GLN A 43 -16.93 6.46 -4.68
CA GLN A 43 -17.80 7.40 -5.37
C GLN A 43 -17.78 8.73 -4.62
N ALA A 44 -17.33 9.80 -5.28
CA ALA A 44 -17.38 11.14 -4.69
C ALA A 44 -18.84 11.60 -4.48
N GLU A 45 -19.12 12.20 -3.33
CA GLU A 45 -20.36 12.90 -3.05
C GLU A 45 -20.23 14.37 -3.46
N ASP A 46 -21.36 14.95 -3.87
CA ASP A 46 -21.44 16.39 -4.08
C ASP A 46 -21.15 17.13 -2.77
N GLN A 47 -20.18 18.04 -2.77
CA GLN A 47 -19.69 18.73 -1.57
C GLN A 47 -20.81 19.48 -0.83
N ASN A 48 -21.68 20.15 -1.57
CA ASN A 48 -22.75 20.93 -0.96
C ASN A 48 -23.79 20.02 -0.32
N LYS A 49 -24.18 18.94 -1.01
CA LYS A 49 -25.12 17.96 -0.45
C LYS A 49 -24.57 17.24 0.76
N ALA A 50 -23.28 16.88 0.71
CA ALA A 50 -22.58 16.24 1.83
C ALA A 50 -22.53 17.17 3.06
N LEU A 51 -22.18 18.43 2.85
CA LEU A 51 -22.14 19.44 3.92
C LEU A 51 -23.52 19.68 4.52
N ASP A 52 -24.56 19.82 3.68
CA ASP A 52 -25.93 19.99 4.14
C ASP A 52 -26.42 18.77 4.93
N TYR A 53 -26.06 17.56 4.51
CA TYR A 53 -26.36 16.34 5.23
C TYR A 53 -25.77 16.36 6.65
N VAL A 54 -24.47 16.65 6.79
CA VAL A 54 -23.81 16.67 8.08
C VAL A 54 -24.40 17.78 8.98
N ARG A 55 -24.69 18.97 8.44
CA ARG A 55 -25.35 20.05 9.17
C ARG A 55 -26.74 19.66 9.68
N LYS A 56 -27.52 18.95 8.86
CA LYS A 56 -28.84 18.43 9.30
C LYS A 56 -28.69 17.42 10.44
N GLN A 57 -27.67 16.56 10.40
CA GLN A 57 -27.40 15.62 11.49
C GLN A 57 -27.04 16.35 12.78
N ILE A 58 -26.21 17.39 12.72
CA ILE A 58 -25.87 18.24 13.89
C ILE A 58 -27.14 18.91 14.44
N ALA A 59 -27.96 19.53 13.60
CA ALA A 59 -29.21 20.15 14.03
C ALA A 59 -30.17 19.14 14.68
N PHE A 60 -30.24 17.92 14.20
CA PHE A 60 -31.04 16.85 14.82
C PHE A 60 -30.45 16.47 16.19
N MET A 61 -29.14 16.36 16.34
CA MET A 61 -28.49 16.12 17.63
C MET A 61 -28.73 17.25 18.61
N ASP A 62 -28.69 18.50 18.16
CA ASP A 62 -29.02 19.68 19.01
C ASP A 62 -30.47 19.62 19.51
N GLN A 63 -31.40 19.25 18.63
CA GLN A 63 -32.81 19.10 19.04
C GLN A 63 -32.99 17.96 20.05
N GLU A 64 -32.34 16.81 19.84
CA GLU A 64 -32.39 15.68 20.78
C GLU A 64 -31.82 16.05 22.14
N ALA A 65 -30.71 16.81 22.19
CA ALA A 65 -30.11 17.32 23.40
C ALA A 65 -31.10 18.27 24.16
N SER A 66 -31.71 19.20 23.42
CA SER A 66 -32.68 20.15 23.95
C SER A 66 -33.94 19.45 24.50
N ASP A 67 -34.46 18.44 23.77
CA ASP A 67 -35.62 17.67 24.23
C ASP A 67 -35.32 16.86 25.49
N LYS A 68 -34.13 16.24 25.59
CA LYS A 68 -33.71 15.55 26.83
C LYS A 68 -33.60 16.50 28.02
N GLN A 69 -33.05 17.69 27.80
CA GLN A 69 -32.91 18.72 28.83
C GLN A 69 -34.28 19.24 29.29
N SER A 70 -35.19 19.50 28.35
CA SER A 70 -36.56 19.96 28.64
C SER A 70 -37.37 18.94 29.44
N LYS A 71 -37.31 17.65 29.04
CA LYS A 71 -37.96 16.54 29.74
C LYS A 71 -37.45 16.36 31.17
N ALA A 72 -36.17 16.60 31.39
CA ALA A 72 -35.59 16.50 32.72
C ALA A 72 -35.93 17.67 33.62
N SER A 73 -35.92 18.89 33.09
CA SER A 73 -36.39 20.07 33.80
C SER A 73 -37.86 19.92 34.23
N ALA A 74 -38.70 19.35 33.36
CA ALA A 74 -40.12 19.09 33.69
C ALA A 74 -40.30 18.03 34.80
N LYS A 75 -39.30 17.14 35.03
CA LYS A 75 -39.32 16.14 36.10
C LYS A 75 -38.65 16.59 37.41
N GLY A 76 -38.28 17.89 37.53
CA GLY A 76 -37.68 18.47 38.72
C GLY A 76 -36.23 18.05 39.01
N TYR A 77 -35.56 17.44 38.07
CA TYR A 77 -34.12 17.15 38.18
C TYR A 77 -33.33 18.41 37.85
N ALA A 78 -32.45 18.83 38.74
CA ALA A 78 -31.58 19.99 38.55
C ALA A 78 -30.78 19.90 37.24
N ALA A 79 -30.56 21.04 36.63
CA ALA A 79 -30.14 21.33 35.24
C ALA A 79 -28.80 20.76 34.72
N GLN A 80 -28.37 19.60 35.19
CA GLN A 80 -27.17 18.93 34.68
C GLN A 80 -27.47 17.47 34.32
N ILE A 81 -28.27 17.29 33.25
CA ILE A 81 -28.20 15.97 32.61
C ILE A 81 -26.94 15.97 31.77
N SER A 82 -25.96 15.23 32.27
CA SER A 82 -24.82 14.85 31.49
C SER A 82 -25.33 14.05 30.30
N LEU A 83 -25.30 14.63 29.10
CA LEU A 83 -25.46 13.87 27.84
C LEU A 83 -24.44 12.72 27.86
N SER A 84 -24.82 11.56 27.36
CA SER A 84 -23.91 10.43 27.38
C SER A 84 -22.57 10.81 26.71
N GLN A 85 -21.47 10.27 27.23
CA GLN A 85 -20.12 10.54 26.67
C GLN A 85 -20.08 10.23 25.18
N GLU A 86 -20.77 9.18 24.75
CA GLU A 86 -20.88 8.80 23.34
C GLU A 86 -21.57 9.87 22.49
N PHE A 87 -22.64 10.51 23.03
CA PHE A 87 -23.31 11.61 22.33
C PHE A 87 -22.40 12.84 22.18
N GLN A 88 -21.69 13.22 23.23
CA GLN A 88 -20.76 14.35 23.20
C GLN A 88 -19.64 14.09 22.20
N TYR A 89 -19.07 12.90 22.22
CA TYR A 89 -18.02 12.49 21.29
C TYR A 89 -18.48 12.54 19.81
N ASN A 90 -19.67 12.00 19.54
CA ASN A 90 -20.22 12.00 18.17
C ASN A 90 -20.55 13.41 17.68
N TYR A 91 -21.04 14.26 18.59
CA TYR A 91 -21.33 15.66 18.29
C TYR A 91 -20.07 16.46 17.96
N GLU A 92 -19.03 16.34 18.78
CA GLU A 92 -17.73 16.98 18.52
C GLU A 92 -17.11 16.51 17.21
N LYS A 93 -17.18 15.20 16.91
CA LYS A 93 -16.71 14.66 15.62
C LYS A 93 -17.50 15.25 14.45
N ALA A 94 -18.80 15.40 14.57
CA ALA A 94 -19.62 15.97 13.50
C ALA A 94 -19.24 17.46 13.24
N LEU A 95 -19.01 18.24 14.30
CA LEU A 95 -18.53 19.62 14.17
C LEU A 95 -17.15 19.70 13.53
N GLN A 96 -16.22 18.85 13.96
CA GLN A 96 -14.88 18.76 13.36
C GLN A 96 -14.94 18.38 11.88
N LEU A 97 -15.85 17.48 11.51
CA LEU A 97 -16.04 17.07 10.11
C LEU A 97 -16.50 18.26 9.26
N VAL A 98 -17.50 19.03 9.71
CA VAL A 98 -17.95 20.25 9.00
C VAL A 98 -16.80 21.23 8.85
N HIS A 99 -16.03 21.48 9.92
CA HIS A 99 -14.88 22.37 9.88
C HIS A 99 -13.83 21.87 8.85
N ASN A 100 -13.51 20.58 8.88
CA ASN A 100 -12.53 20.00 7.95
C ASN A 100 -13.01 20.04 6.49
N MET A 101 -14.31 19.86 6.24
CA MET A 101 -14.91 19.99 4.91
C MET A 101 -14.90 21.43 4.39
N GLN A 102 -15.02 22.42 5.27
CA GLN A 102 -15.04 23.83 4.88
C GLN A 102 -13.65 24.46 4.72
N TYR A 103 -12.69 24.04 5.54
CA TYR A 103 -11.40 24.73 5.66
C TYR A 103 -10.17 23.88 5.33
N LYS A 104 -10.30 22.53 5.25
CA LYS A 104 -9.18 21.61 5.02
C LYS A 104 -9.34 20.75 3.78
N ASP A 105 -10.20 21.14 2.86
CA ASP A 105 -10.44 20.44 1.60
C ASP A 105 -10.78 18.94 1.74
N GLN A 106 -11.47 18.58 2.84
CA GLN A 106 -11.96 17.23 3.04
C GLN A 106 -13.29 17.05 2.31
N HIS A 107 -13.35 15.99 1.50
CA HIS A 107 -14.56 15.55 0.79
C HIS A 107 -15.12 14.29 1.40
N LEU A 108 -16.40 14.02 1.15
CA LEU A 108 -17.04 12.75 1.50
C LEU A 108 -17.15 11.86 0.27
N PHE A 109 -16.90 10.59 0.51
CA PHE A 109 -17.00 9.54 -0.49
C PHE A 109 -17.89 8.43 0.01
N ARG A 110 -18.68 7.84 -0.88
CA ARG A 110 -19.34 6.55 -0.63
C ARG A 110 -18.41 5.45 -1.07
N THR A 111 -18.02 4.61 -0.12
CA THR A 111 -17.08 3.52 -0.35
C THR A 111 -17.74 2.18 -0.13
N THR A 112 -17.35 1.19 -0.94
CA THR A 112 -17.69 -0.21 -0.76
C THR A 112 -16.44 -1.03 -0.96
N LEU A 113 -15.98 -1.71 0.09
CA LEU A 113 -14.86 -2.65 0.01
C LEU A 113 -15.43 -4.07 -0.08
N LEU A 114 -15.07 -4.78 -1.13
CA LEU A 114 -15.45 -6.15 -1.40
C LEU A 114 -14.21 -7.04 -1.43
N VAL A 115 -14.34 -8.22 -0.86
CA VAL A 115 -13.31 -9.27 -0.91
C VAL A 115 -13.97 -10.53 -1.46
N PHE A 116 -13.49 -11.00 -2.59
CA PHE A 116 -13.91 -12.24 -3.21
C PHE A 116 -12.89 -13.32 -2.90
N THR A 117 -13.36 -14.51 -2.55
CA THR A 117 -12.52 -15.70 -2.42
C THR A 117 -13.24 -16.90 -3.02
N TYR A 118 -12.47 -17.88 -3.48
CA TYR A 118 -13.01 -19.10 -4.05
C TYR A 118 -12.14 -20.31 -3.69
N ALA A 119 -12.77 -21.47 -3.71
CA ALA A 119 -12.12 -22.74 -3.46
C ALA A 119 -12.77 -23.88 -4.28
N GLU A 120 -12.19 -25.06 -4.21
CA GLU A 120 -12.74 -26.26 -4.86
C GLU A 120 -13.82 -26.92 -4.00
N THR A 121 -13.71 -26.78 -2.68
CA THR A 121 -14.67 -27.35 -1.73
C THR A 121 -15.29 -26.27 -0.83
N GLU A 122 -16.49 -26.57 -0.32
CA GLU A 122 -17.20 -25.66 0.57
C GLU A 122 -16.49 -25.47 1.90
N ASP A 123 -15.86 -26.52 2.44
CA ASP A 123 -15.14 -26.46 3.71
C ASP A 123 -13.86 -25.62 3.61
N GLU A 124 -13.16 -25.72 2.48
CA GLU A 124 -12.01 -24.87 2.19
C GLU A 124 -12.44 -23.41 2.05
N LEU A 125 -13.52 -23.14 1.32
CA LEU A 125 -14.06 -21.79 1.15
C LEU A 125 -14.43 -21.15 2.48
N LYS A 126 -15.06 -21.91 3.40
CA LYS A 126 -15.39 -21.44 4.75
C LYS A 126 -14.13 -21.07 5.53
N LYS A 127 -13.10 -21.93 5.50
CA LYS A 127 -11.81 -21.65 6.16
C LYS A 127 -11.14 -20.40 5.61
N ASN A 128 -11.13 -20.23 4.29
CA ASN A 128 -10.58 -19.05 3.64
C ASN A 128 -11.33 -17.77 4.05
N ALA A 129 -12.66 -17.80 4.05
CA ALA A 129 -13.47 -16.68 4.50
C ALA A 129 -13.25 -16.34 5.98
N GLU A 130 -13.12 -17.34 6.86
CA GLU A 130 -12.81 -17.15 8.27
C GLU A 130 -11.43 -16.51 8.47
N GLN A 131 -10.41 -16.95 7.73
CA GLN A 131 -9.06 -16.37 7.78
C GLN A 131 -9.06 -14.91 7.34
N ILE A 132 -9.72 -14.57 6.22
CA ILE A 132 -9.88 -13.20 5.75
C ILE A 132 -10.58 -12.35 6.82
N CYS A 133 -11.69 -12.83 7.38
CA CYS A 133 -12.41 -12.11 8.43
C CYS A 133 -11.59 -11.94 9.71
N ALA A 134 -10.75 -12.91 10.07
CA ALA A 134 -9.89 -12.83 11.26
C ALA A 134 -8.83 -11.74 11.10
N ILE A 135 -8.13 -11.70 9.96
CA ILE A 135 -7.12 -10.66 9.66
C ILE A 135 -7.76 -9.27 9.59
N ALA A 136 -8.86 -9.12 8.87
CA ALA A 136 -9.57 -7.85 8.81
C ALA A 136 -9.98 -7.35 10.20
N ARG A 137 -10.45 -8.27 11.07
CA ARG A 137 -10.86 -7.96 12.44
C ARG A 137 -9.69 -7.55 13.33
N GLN A 138 -8.50 -8.11 13.15
CA GLN A 138 -7.29 -7.66 13.86
C GLN A 138 -6.95 -6.20 13.58
N LYS A 139 -7.26 -5.73 12.38
CA LYS A 139 -7.11 -4.32 11.99
C LYS A 139 -8.37 -3.48 12.24
N GLY A 140 -9.35 -4.01 12.96
CA GLY A 140 -10.59 -3.32 13.32
C GLY A 140 -11.65 -3.27 12.21
N VAL A 141 -11.41 -3.88 11.04
CA VAL A 141 -12.39 -3.94 9.96
C VAL A 141 -13.27 -5.19 10.14
N THR A 142 -14.59 -5.00 10.11
CA THR A 142 -15.52 -6.12 10.16
C THR A 142 -16.01 -6.44 8.76
N LEU A 143 -15.69 -7.62 8.28
CA LEU A 143 -16.25 -8.16 7.04
C LEU A 143 -17.48 -9.00 7.33
N SER A 144 -18.47 -8.91 6.46
CA SER A 144 -19.74 -9.66 6.54
C SER A 144 -20.07 -10.24 5.17
N THR A 145 -20.83 -11.31 5.18
CA THR A 145 -21.32 -11.95 3.94
C THR A 145 -22.43 -11.12 3.31
N LEU A 146 -22.46 -11.05 1.99
CA LEU A 146 -23.57 -10.49 1.23
C LEU A 146 -24.70 -11.53 1.15
N ASP A 147 -25.60 -11.52 2.12
CA ASP A 147 -26.72 -12.45 2.13
C ASP A 147 -27.71 -12.07 1.02
N TYR A 148 -28.04 -13.04 0.16
CA TYR A 148 -28.92 -12.88 -1.04
C TYR A 148 -28.43 -11.87 -2.10
N GLU A 149 -27.26 -11.22 -1.93
CA GLU A 149 -26.71 -10.22 -2.84
C GLU A 149 -25.38 -10.66 -3.48
N GLN A 150 -25.04 -11.95 -3.47
CA GLN A 150 -23.77 -12.46 -4.00
C GLN A 150 -23.61 -12.17 -5.50
N GLU A 151 -24.69 -12.18 -6.27
CA GLU A 151 -24.68 -11.82 -7.69
C GLU A 151 -24.31 -10.36 -7.90
N TYR A 152 -24.90 -9.44 -7.12
CA TYR A 152 -24.53 -8.01 -7.16
C TYR A 152 -23.07 -7.80 -6.74
N GLY A 153 -22.61 -8.55 -5.74
CA GLY A 153 -21.22 -8.56 -5.32
C GLY A 153 -20.29 -9.01 -6.44
N MET A 154 -20.61 -10.12 -7.13
CA MET A 154 -19.81 -10.63 -8.25
C MET A 154 -19.74 -9.64 -9.40
N ASN A 155 -20.87 -9.06 -9.80
CA ASN A 155 -20.92 -8.05 -10.84
C ASN A 155 -20.15 -6.77 -10.46
N SER A 156 -20.04 -6.47 -9.16
CA SER A 156 -19.26 -5.31 -8.67
C SER A 156 -17.75 -5.60 -8.59
N ILE A 157 -17.36 -6.83 -8.36
CA ILE A 157 -15.93 -7.20 -8.27
C ILE A 157 -15.26 -7.26 -9.64
N LEU A 158 -16.03 -7.56 -10.67
CA LEU A 158 -15.53 -7.51 -12.05
C LEU A 158 -15.05 -6.08 -12.40
N PRO A 159 -13.95 -5.95 -13.16
CA PRO A 159 -13.35 -4.65 -13.48
C PRO A 159 -14.15 -3.85 -14.52
N LEU A 160 -15.47 -3.75 -14.29
CA LEU A 160 -16.42 -3.04 -15.16
C LEU A 160 -16.71 -1.60 -14.71
N GLY A 161 -16.08 -1.17 -13.59
CA GLY A 161 -16.27 0.17 -13.04
C GLY A 161 -17.67 0.46 -12.49
N ARG A 162 -18.48 -0.58 -12.20
CA ARG A 162 -19.83 -0.45 -11.65
C ARG A 162 -19.95 -1.12 -10.29
N ASN A 163 -20.66 -0.46 -9.38
CA ASN A 163 -20.99 -1.00 -8.07
C ASN A 163 -22.51 -1.20 -7.96
N PHE A 164 -22.94 -2.44 -7.86
CA PHE A 164 -24.34 -2.83 -7.70
C PHE A 164 -24.72 -3.06 -6.24
N VAL A 165 -23.72 -3.18 -5.34
CA VAL A 165 -23.92 -3.41 -3.90
C VAL A 165 -24.41 -2.12 -3.24
N GLN A 166 -25.49 -2.23 -2.45
CA GLN A 166 -26.09 -1.08 -1.77
C GLN A 166 -25.39 -0.73 -0.44
N HIS A 167 -24.62 -1.64 0.11
CA HIS A 167 -23.86 -1.44 1.35
C HIS A 167 -22.67 -0.49 1.14
N LYS A 168 -22.97 0.81 1.27
CA LYS A 168 -21.97 1.88 1.11
C LYS A 168 -21.64 2.50 2.48
N ARG A 169 -20.39 2.83 2.68
CA ARG A 169 -19.92 3.56 3.87
C ARG A 169 -19.42 4.94 3.46
N THR A 170 -19.80 5.94 4.23
CA THR A 170 -19.31 7.30 4.00
C THR A 170 -17.94 7.44 4.67
N MET A 171 -16.95 7.89 3.91
CA MET A 171 -15.59 8.10 4.35
C MET A 171 -15.09 9.48 3.93
N THR A 172 -14.15 10.04 4.69
CA THR A 172 -13.46 11.30 4.35
C THR A 172 -12.32 11.04 3.37
N THR A 173 -11.80 12.09 2.71
CA THR A 173 -10.60 12.01 1.86
C THR A 173 -9.44 11.33 2.60
N ALA A 174 -9.18 11.71 3.84
CA ALA A 174 -8.12 11.13 4.65
C ALA A 174 -8.31 9.61 4.88
N ALA A 175 -9.54 9.16 5.12
CA ALA A 175 -9.82 7.74 5.32
C ALA A 175 -9.72 6.92 4.01
N VAL A 176 -10.16 7.49 2.88
CA VAL A 176 -10.07 6.83 1.57
C VAL A 176 -8.61 6.76 1.09
N SER A 177 -7.78 7.77 1.38
CA SER A 177 -6.38 7.78 0.97
C SER A 177 -5.56 6.64 1.60
N ILE A 178 -5.98 6.12 2.75
CA ILE A 178 -5.32 4.98 3.42
C ILE A 178 -5.47 3.70 2.58
N PHE A 179 -6.54 3.57 1.80
CA PHE A 179 -6.72 2.43 0.90
C PHE A 179 -5.91 2.50 -0.39
N MET A 180 -5.16 3.59 -0.63
CA MET A 180 -4.20 3.62 -1.73
C MET A 180 -3.15 2.53 -1.48
N PRO A 181 -3.09 1.49 -2.33
CA PRO A 181 -2.13 0.44 -2.13
C PRO A 181 -0.74 0.98 -2.48
N PHE A 182 -0.04 1.50 -1.48
CA PHE A 182 1.40 1.71 -1.58
C PHE A 182 2.08 0.33 -1.52
N MET A 183 1.71 -0.54 -2.46
CA MET A 183 2.33 -1.83 -2.59
C MET A 183 3.76 -1.62 -3.07
N ALA A 184 4.69 -2.33 -2.47
CA ALA A 184 6.05 -2.35 -2.96
C ALA A 184 6.03 -2.93 -4.39
N VAL A 185 6.54 -2.16 -5.34
CA VAL A 185 6.73 -2.68 -6.69
C VAL A 185 7.81 -3.75 -6.60
N GLU A 186 7.47 -4.98 -6.92
CA GLU A 186 8.46 -6.04 -7.05
C GLU A 186 9.24 -5.82 -8.35
N LEU A 187 10.54 -5.72 -8.24
CA LEU A 187 11.44 -5.52 -9.36
C LEU A 187 12.26 -6.80 -9.54
N LEU A 188 11.69 -7.77 -10.22
CA LEU A 188 12.34 -9.04 -10.53
C LEU A 188 12.40 -9.24 -12.06
N GLU A 189 13.51 -8.84 -12.64
CA GLU A 189 13.76 -9.02 -14.06
C GLU A 189 14.61 -10.28 -14.33
N PRO A 190 14.21 -11.14 -15.26
CA PRO A 190 15.05 -12.27 -15.69
C PRO A 190 16.40 -11.79 -16.23
N GLY A 191 17.49 -12.32 -15.68
CA GLY A 191 18.86 -11.91 -16.03
C GLY A 191 19.29 -10.58 -15.41
N GLY A 192 18.49 -10.01 -14.52
CA GLY A 192 18.84 -8.83 -13.76
C GLY A 192 19.89 -9.11 -12.68
N ILE A 193 20.62 -8.08 -12.32
CA ILE A 193 21.60 -8.13 -11.23
C ILE A 193 20.88 -7.97 -9.89
N ASN A 194 21.30 -8.77 -8.91
CA ASN A 194 20.74 -8.71 -7.57
C ASN A 194 21.22 -7.44 -6.83
N TYR A 195 20.27 -6.59 -6.42
CA TYR A 195 20.50 -5.38 -5.63
C TYR A 195 20.14 -5.54 -4.15
N GLY A 196 19.47 -6.63 -3.77
CA GLY A 196 19.06 -6.88 -2.39
C GLY A 196 17.65 -7.43 -2.26
N ILE A 197 17.07 -7.22 -1.08
CA ILE A 197 15.73 -7.68 -0.73
C ILE A 197 14.86 -6.45 -0.41
N ASN A 198 13.65 -6.43 -0.97
CA ASN A 198 12.67 -5.41 -0.66
C ASN A 198 12.26 -5.51 0.82
N SER A 199 12.43 -4.44 1.58
CA SER A 199 12.17 -4.42 3.03
C SER A 199 10.68 -4.60 3.39
N ARG A 200 9.77 -4.41 2.44
CA ARG A 200 8.32 -4.58 2.66
C ARG A 200 7.79 -5.94 2.23
N SER A 201 8.14 -6.38 1.02
CA SER A 201 7.64 -7.64 0.45
C SER A 201 8.55 -8.84 0.69
N ASN A 202 9.77 -8.64 1.23
CA ASN A 202 10.83 -9.65 1.29
C ASN A 202 11.16 -10.30 -0.06
N ALA A 203 10.71 -9.70 -1.16
CA ALA A 203 11.01 -10.16 -2.51
C ALA A 203 12.42 -9.73 -2.92
N LEU A 204 13.07 -10.56 -3.73
CA LEU A 204 14.36 -10.25 -4.33
C LEU A 204 14.22 -9.06 -5.29
N ILE A 205 15.14 -8.11 -5.21
CA ILE A 205 15.25 -7.02 -6.17
C ILE A 205 16.33 -7.39 -7.18
N ALA A 206 15.93 -7.75 -8.39
CA ALA A 206 16.84 -8.02 -9.51
C ALA A 206 16.44 -7.16 -10.70
N PHE A 207 17.42 -6.41 -11.22
CA PHE A 207 17.17 -5.40 -12.23
C PHE A 207 18.29 -5.35 -13.27
N ASP A 208 17.92 -5.15 -14.52
CA ASP A 208 18.85 -5.01 -15.64
C ASP A 208 18.97 -3.56 -16.11
N ARG A 209 20.00 -2.85 -15.67
CA ARG A 209 20.25 -1.46 -16.05
C ARG A 209 20.46 -1.24 -17.54
N THR A 210 20.94 -2.25 -18.27
CA THR A 210 21.21 -2.09 -19.71
C THR A 210 19.94 -1.95 -20.53
N LYS A 211 18.79 -2.37 -19.98
CA LYS A 211 17.48 -2.18 -20.61
C LYS A 211 16.94 -0.76 -20.44
N MET A 212 17.55 0.04 -19.60
CA MET A 212 17.14 1.44 -19.42
C MET A 212 17.58 2.29 -20.61
N ARG A 213 16.79 3.32 -20.92
CA ARG A 213 17.13 4.31 -21.94
C ARG A 213 18.42 5.08 -21.62
N ALA A 214 18.73 5.25 -20.34
CA ALA A 214 19.98 5.78 -19.80
C ALA A 214 20.41 4.94 -18.62
N SER A 215 21.51 4.21 -18.75
CA SER A 215 22.02 3.25 -17.75
C SER A 215 22.95 3.89 -16.71
N ASN A 216 23.17 5.22 -16.79
CA ASN A 216 24.01 5.94 -15.83
C ASN A 216 23.40 5.89 -14.42
N GLY A 217 24.27 5.72 -13.41
CA GLY A 217 23.87 5.70 -12.00
C GLY A 217 24.79 6.55 -11.15
N MET A 218 24.30 6.96 -10.00
CA MET A 218 25.08 7.68 -8.98
C MET A 218 24.81 7.08 -7.62
N ILE A 219 25.88 6.78 -6.86
CA ILE A 219 25.80 6.27 -5.50
C ILE A 219 26.22 7.38 -4.55
N LEU A 220 25.28 7.88 -3.75
CA LEU A 220 25.49 8.96 -2.79
C LEU A 220 25.33 8.43 -1.35
N GLY A 221 26.16 8.91 -0.46
CA GLY A 221 26.07 8.58 0.95
C GLY A 221 27.15 9.28 1.77
N THR A 222 26.94 9.38 3.08
CA THR A 222 27.94 9.90 4.01
C THR A 222 29.15 8.95 4.14
N PRO A 223 30.32 9.41 4.59
CA PRO A 223 31.45 8.53 4.91
C PRO A 223 31.00 7.41 5.87
N GLY A 224 31.43 6.18 5.62
CA GLY A 224 31.06 5.00 6.43
C GLY A 224 29.66 4.42 6.16
N SER A 225 28.86 4.97 5.23
CA SER A 225 27.51 4.47 4.92
C SER A 225 27.46 3.19 4.07
N GLY A 226 28.61 2.63 3.68
CA GLY A 226 28.68 1.40 2.90
C GLY A 226 28.67 1.60 1.38
N LYS A 227 28.87 2.81 0.84
CA LYS A 227 28.94 3.09 -0.61
C LYS A 227 29.88 2.17 -1.36
N GLY A 228 31.16 2.08 -0.89
CA GLY A 228 32.18 1.24 -1.52
C GLY A 228 31.82 -0.24 -1.48
N MET A 229 31.17 -0.70 -0.39
CA MET A 229 30.71 -2.09 -0.28
C MET A 229 29.59 -2.38 -1.29
N PHE A 230 28.61 -1.49 -1.41
CA PHE A 230 27.54 -1.62 -2.40
C PHE A 230 28.08 -1.64 -3.83
N SER A 231 29.01 -0.73 -4.18
CA SER A 231 29.62 -0.68 -5.50
C SER A 231 30.41 -1.96 -5.80
N LYS A 232 31.19 -2.46 -4.85
CA LYS A 232 31.92 -3.72 -5.01
C LYS A 232 31.01 -4.91 -5.19
N GLN A 233 29.88 -4.97 -4.45
CA GLN A 233 28.86 -5.99 -4.61
C GLN A 233 28.22 -5.94 -6.01
N GLU A 234 27.86 -4.73 -6.49
CA GLU A 234 27.30 -4.54 -7.84
C GLU A 234 28.28 -5.01 -8.90
N LEU A 235 29.56 -4.59 -8.84
CA LEU A 235 30.59 -4.99 -9.77
C LEU A 235 30.84 -6.51 -9.76
N THR A 236 30.88 -7.14 -8.59
CA THR A 236 31.00 -8.58 -8.46
C THR A 236 29.83 -9.30 -9.13
N ASN A 237 28.61 -8.83 -8.92
CA ASN A 237 27.41 -9.40 -9.54
C ASN A 237 27.43 -9.22 -11.07
N ILE A 238 27.90 -8.07 -11.58
CA ILE A 238 28.06 -7.83 -13.01
C ILE A 238 29.09 -8.81 -13.58
N PHE A 239 30.25 -8.92 -12.99
CA PHE A 239 31.32 -9.80 -13.43
C PHE A 239 30.85 -11.27 -13.51
N LEU A 240 30.17 -11.76 -12.47
CA LEU A 240 29.71 -13.15 -12.41
C LEU A 240 28.56 -13.47 -13.37
N ASN A 241 27.68 -12.50 -13.67
CA ASN A 241 26.50 -12.73 -14.51
C ASN A 241 26.70 -12.33 -15.97
N ARG A 242 27.70 -11.50 -16.27
CA ARG A 242 27.95 -10.90 -17.61
C ARG A 242 29.39 -11.07 -18.03
N TRP A 243 29.81 -12.27 -18.21
CA TRP A 243 31.20 -12.63 -18.52
C TRP A 243 31.72 -12.04 -19.84
N ASN A 244 30.84 -11.53 -20.73
CA ASN A 244 31.21 -10.85 -21.98
C ASN A 244 31.36 -9.32 -21.84
N ASP A 245 31.04 -8.75 -20.68
CA ASP A 245 31.10 -7.31 -20.46
C ASP A 245 32.50 -6.94 -19.96
N GLU A 246 33.06 -5.89 -20.52
CA GLU A 246 34.30 -5.27 -19.99
C GLU A 246 33.97 -4.28 -18.89
N ILE A 247 34.73 -4.35 -17.79
CA ILE A 247 34.56 -3.46 -16.64
C ILE A 247 35.80 -2.59 -16.49
N ILE A 248 35.65 -1.29 -16.66
CA ILE A 248 36.72 -0.30 -16.46
C ILE A 248 36.45 0.49 -15.17
N ILE A 249 37.40 0.45 -14.25
CA ILE A 249 37.29 1.17 -12.96
C ILE A 249 38.39 2.23 -12.91
N ILE A 250 37.97 3.49 -12.70
CA ILE A 250 38.90 4.59 -12.39
C ILE A 250 38.86 4.81 -10.88
N ASP A 251 39.91 4.43 -10.20
CA ASP A 251 39.99 4.37 -8.75
C ASP A 251 41.14 5.26 -8.19
N PRO A 252 40.85 6.55 -7.96
CA PRO A 252 41.87 7.45 -7.42
C PRO A 252 42.35 7.12 -6.01
N GLU A 253 41.54 6.42 -5.21
CA GLU A 253 41.81 6.12 -3.80
C GLU A 253 42.38 4.72 -3.59
N GLY A 254 42.41 3.89 -4.63
CA GLY A 254 42.94 2.53 -4.58
C GLY A 254 42.11 1.52 -3.79
N GLU A 255 40.83 1.79 -3.61
CA GLU A 255 39.94 0.94 -2.81
C GLU A 255 39.54 -0.37 -3.52
N TYR A 256 39.60 -0.43 -4.85
CA TYR A 256 39.17 -1.58 -5.67
C TYR A 256 40.29 -2.57 -5.98
N ALA A 257 41.54 -2.26 -5.68
CA ALA A 257 42.65 -3.18 -5.91
C ALA A 257 42.46 -4.57 -5.26
N PRO A 258 41.92 -4.71 -4.03
CA PRO A 258 41.64 -6.03 -3.47
C PRO A 258 40.55 -6.83 -4.22
N LEU A 259 39.63 -6.14 -4.90
CA LEU A 259 38.62 -6.81 -5.74
C LEU A 259 39.24 -7.37 -7.01
N ALA A 260 40.20 -6.64 -7.61
CA ALA A 260 40.95 -7.10 -8.76
C ALA A 260 41.82 -8.33 -8.41
N GLU A 261 42.40 -8.39 -7.21
CA GLU A 261 43.14 -9.56 -6.74
C GLU A 261 42.30 -10.84 -6.66
N VAL A 262 41.02 -10.72 -6.36
CA VAL A 262 40.08 -11.87 -6.33
C VAL A 262 39.85 -12.43 -7.74
N PHE A 263 39.84 -11.56 -8.75
CA PHE A 263 39.62 -11.89 -10.16
C PHE A 263 40.92 -11.84 -10.98
N HIS A 264 42.04 -12.17 -10.38
CA HIS A 264 43.38 -11.92 -10.92
C HIS A 264 43.61 -12.50 -12.32
N ASP A 265 42.98 -13.61 -12.68
CA ASP A 265 43.09 -14.24 -14.04
C ASP A 265 42.37 -13.43 -15.10
N ASP A 266 41.37 -12.64 -14.72
CA ASP A 266 40.50 -11.89 -15.63
C ASP A 266 40.56 -10.36 -15.34
N SER A 267 41.57 -9.89 -14.61
CA SER A 267 41.69 -8.48 -14.24
C SER A 267 43.14 -7.99 -14.28
N GLU A 268 43.32 -6.73 -14.65
CA GLU A 268 44.59 -6.04 -14.67
C GLU A 268 44.49 -4.71 -13.88
N VAL A 269 45.52 -4.44 -13.05
CA VAL A 269 45.62 -3.18 -12.29
C VAL A 269 46.73 -2.32 -12.89
N LEU A 270 46.31 -1.27 -13.60
CA LEU A 270 47.21 -0.27 -14.16
C LEU A 270 47.44 0.87 -13.15
N ARG A 271 48.62 1.07 -12.69
CA ARG A 271 48.98 2.18 -11.80
C ARG A 271 49.64 3.31 -12.59
N ILE A 272 48.88 4.43 -12.73
CA ILE A 272 49.30 5.60 -13.48
C ILE A 272 49.55 6.75 -12.51
N TYR A 273 50.81 7.19 -12.42
CA TYR A 273 51.24 8.34 -11.62
C TYR A 273 52.44 9.05 -12.26
N GLY A 274 52.79 10.24 -11.79
CA GLY A 274 53.93 10.96 -12.35
C GLY A 274 55.24 10.20 -12.16
N GLY A 275 55.84 9.70 -13.27
CA GLY A 275 57.05 8.87 -13.29
C GLY A 275 56.83 7.37 -13.29
N SER A 276 55.59 6.90 -13.49
CA SER A 276 55.30 5.46 -13.72
C SER A 276 55.78 5.00 -15.09
N ASP A 277 56.14 3.73 -15.18
CA ASP A 277 56.48 3.10 -16.46
C ASP A 277 55.23 2.77 -17.32
N THR A 278 54.06 2.88 -16.73
CA THR A 278 52.77 2.62 -17.39
C THR A 278 52.20 3.91 -17.95
N HIS A 279 51.96 3.93 -19.26
CA HIS A 279 51.44 5.10 -19.97
C HIS A 279 50.20 4.70 -20.76
N LEU A 280 49.15 5.52 -20.69
CA LEU A 280 47.99 5.41 -21.60
C LEU A 280 48.28 6.29 -22.81
N ASN A 281 48.31 5.69 -24.02
CA ASN A 281 48.36 6.43 -25.26
C ASN A 281 46.90 6.65 -25.78
N PRO A 282 46.35 7.86 -25.62
CA PRO A 282 44.95 8.09 -26.10
C PRO A 282 44.81 8.10 -27.62
N LEU A 283 45.92 8.02 -28.35
CA LEU A 283 45.97 7.95 -29.81
C LEU A 283 46.34 6.53 -30.31
N ASP A 284 46.39 5.57 -29.42
CA ASP A 284 46.63 4.19 -29.80
C ASP A 284 45.41 3.64 -30.54
N ILE A 285 45.61 3.23 -31.78
CA ILE A 285 44.56 2.64 -32.61
C ILE A 285 44.94 1.15 -32.68
N SER A 286 44.18 0.35 -31.89
CA SER A 286 44.28 -1.12 -32.06
C SER A 286 43.80 -1.51 -33.43
N GLU A 287 44.65 -2.25 -34.19
CA GLU A 287 44.32 -2.83 -35.49
C GLU A 287 43.23 -3.92 -35.37
#